data_c223c047844fa8d8f5107b556dc24115
#
_entry.id   c223c047844fa8d8f5107b556dc24115
#
_cell.length_a   1.000
_cell.length_b   1.000
_cell.length_c   1.000
_cell.angle_alpha   90.00
_cell.angle_beta   90.00
_cell.angle_gamma   90.00
#
_symmetry.space_group_name_H-M   'P 1'
#
loop_
_entity.id
_entity.type
_entity.pdbx_description
1 polymer ?
#
loop_
_entity_poly.entity_id
_entity_poly.type
_entity_poly.pdbx_seq_one_letter_code
_entity_poly.pdbx_strand_id
1 'polypeptide(L)'
;LTAAVALAAAGACASATAVGAAVVYVNEWQTDHTRAQLATRGPKLVVDVLSYDPETVQRDFERARSLATDRYRPQLSIQQDSVRESGPVRNQYWVTDSAVLSATPAQATMLLFMQGERGTPPNQRYIQSTVRAIFQKSRGQWRLDDLAVVMKPRQPTGEK
;
A
#
# COMPACT_ATOMS: atom_id res chain seq x y z
N LEU A 1 25.61 46.81 -28.69
CA LEU A 1 24.28 46.17 -28.59
C LEU A 1 24.39 44.65 -28.64
N THR A 2 25.29 44.03 -29.42
CA THR A 2 25.46 42.59 -29.57
C THR A 2 26.02 41.88 -28.31
N ALA A 3 26.90 42.49 -27.55
CA ALA A 3 27.48 41.90 -26.33
C ALA A 3 26.48 41.85 -25.16
N ALA A 4 25.57 42.81 -25.02
CA ALA A 4 24.55 42.84 -23.99
C ALA A 4 23.47 41.78 -24.21
N VAL A 5 23.10 41.49 -25.46
CA VAL A 5 22.13 40.46 -25.83
C VAL A 5 22.74 39.05 -25.55
N ALA A 6 24.00 38.81 -25.80
CA ALA A 6 24.66 37.54 -25.53
C ALA A 6 24.77 37.23 -24.02
N LEU A 7 25.00 38.21 -23.18
CA LEU A 7 25.01 38.05 -21.73
C LEU A 7 23.63 37.77 -21.16
N ALA A 8 22.58 38.40 -21.68
CA ALA A 8 21.19 38.15 -21.25
C ALA A 8 20.74 36.73 -21.64
N ALA A 9 21.09 36.24 -22.83
CA ALA A 9 20.77 34.88 -23.27
C ALA A 9 21.49 33.80 -22.44
N ALA A 10 22.78 34.03 -22.10
CA ALA A 10 23.53 33.12 -21.24
C ALA A 10 22.98 33.04 -19.81
N GLY A 11 22.52 34.17 -19.25
CA GLY A 11 21.90 34.21 -17.92
C GLY A 11 20.55 33.50 -17.87
N ALA A 12 19.75 33.58 -18.93
CA ALA A 12 18.46 32.91 -19.03
C ALA A 12 18.62 31.38 -19.16
N CYS A 13 19.63 30.90 -19.89
CA CYS A 13 19.92 29.47 -20.00
C CYS A 13 20.44 28.87 -18.70
N ALA A 14 21.29 29.59 -17.96
CA ALA A 14 21.83 29.13 -16.69
C ALA A 14 20.75 29.04 -15.60
N SER A 15 19.79 29.97 -15.57
CA SER A 15 18.68 29.93 -14.63
C SER A 15 17.68 28.80 -14.91
N ALA A 16 17.41 28.50 -16.20
CA ALA A 16 16.51 27.42 -16.60
C ALA A 16 17.09 26.04 -16.23
N THR A 17 18.39 25.84 -16.39
CA THR A 17 19.07 24.57 -16.01
C THR A 17 19.11 24.38 -14.48
N ALA A 18 19.32 25.43 -13.70
CA ALA A 18 19.35 25.37 -12.25
C ALA A 18 17.95 25.01 -11.67
N VAL A 19 16.89 25.59 -12.21
CA VAL A 19 15.51 25.27 -11.80
C VAL A 19 15.16 23.84 -12.16
N GLY A 20 15.50 23.36 -13.36
CA GLY A 20 15.29 21.97 -13.79
C GLY A 20 16.00 20.97 -12.87
N ALA A 21 17.26 21.20 -12.55
CA ALA A 21 18.03 20.34 -11.64
C ALA A 21 17.44 20.30 -10.22
N ALA A 22 17.00 21.43 -9.70
CA ALA A 22 16.37 21.51 -8.38
C ALA A 22 15.05 20.71 -8.32
N VAL A 23 14.22 20.80 -9.35
CA VAL A 23 12.95 20.05 -9.43
C VAL A 23 13.20 18.54 -9.46
N VAL A 24 14.16 18.07 -10.26
CA VAL A 24 14.52 16.64 -10.32
C VAL A 24 15.02 16.17 -8.96
N TYR A 25 15.94 16.91 -8.33
CA TYR A 25 16.50 16.55 -7.02
C TYR A 25 15.43 16.47 -5.92
N VAL A 26 14.50 17.43 -5.87
CA VAL A 26 13.42 17.42 -4.88
C VAL A 26 12.48 16.22 -5.11
N ASN A 27 12.19 15.88 -6.36
CA ASN A 27 11.33 14.74 -6.68
C ASN A 27 11.99 13.40 -6.32
N GLU A 28 13.28 13.23 -6.57
CA GLU A 28 14.04 12.05 -6.17
C GLU A 28 14.08 11.90 -4.64
N TRP A 29 14.39 12.97 -3.91
CA TRP A 29 14.40 12.96 -2.46
C TRP A 29 13.02 12.62 -1.87
N GLN A 30 11.94 13.16 -2.41
CA GLN A 30 10.58 12.85 -1.98
C GLN A 30 10.20 11.38 -2.28
N THR A 31 10.66 10.84 -3.39
CA THR A 31 10.45 9.44 -3.76
C THR A 31 11.16 8.50 -2.79
N ASP A 32 12.41 8.77 -2.44
CA ASP A 32 13.17 7.98 -1.48
C ASP A 32 12.56 8.06 -0.08
N HIS A 33 12.09 9.23 0.31
CA HIS A 33 11.38 9.40 1.57
C HIS A 33 10.05 8.58 1.58
N THR A 34 9.32 8.56 0.48
CA THR A 34 8.12 7.72 0.32
C THR A 34 8.46 6.24 0.44
N ARG A 35 9.55 5.77 -0.20
CA ARG A 35 10.02 4.38 -0.09
C ARG A 35 10.30 4.00 1.35
N ALA A 36 11.06 4.81 2.07
CA ALA A 36 11.41 4.59 3.47
C ALA A 36 10.17 4.59 4.39
N GLN A 37 9.25 5.53 4.18
CA GLN A 37 7.99 5.58 4.95
C GLN A 37 7.13 4.33 4.74
N LEU A 38 6.95 3.89 3.49
CA LEU A 38 6.09 2.76 3.19
C LEU A 38 6.73 1.42 3.49
N ALA A 39 8.04 1.28 3.40
CA ALA A 39 8.73 0.08 3.88
C ALA A 39 8.38 -0.24 5.34
N THR A 40 8.17 0.79 6.17
CA THR A 40 7.81 0.62 7.58
C THR A 40 6.30 0.59 7.82
N ARG A 41 5.53 1.49 7.19
CA ARG A 41 4.11 1.68 7.47
C ARG A 41 3.19 0.83 6.60
N GLY A 42 3.60 0.53 5.37
CA GLY A 42 2.80 -0.21 4.40
C GLY A 42 2.38 -1.60 4.89
N PRO A 43 3.30 -2.43 5.40
CA PRO A 43 2.97 -3.73 5.97
C PRO A 43 1.92 -3.66 7.07
N LYS A 44 2.11 -2.74 8.02
CA LYS A 44 1.16 -2.54 9.13
C LYS A 44 -0.22 -2.12 8.62
N LEU A 45 -0.27 -1.20 7.65
CA LEU A 45 -1.52 -0.71 7.08
C LEU A 45 -2.32 -1.83 6.41
N VAL A 46 -1.66 -2.73 5.67
CA VAL A 46 -2.31 -3.89 5.05
C VAL A 46 -2.81 -4.88 6.10
N VAL A 47 -2.02 -5.15 7.14
CA VAL A 47 -2.44 -6.00 8.27
C VAL A 47 -3.67 -5.42 8.97
N ASP A 48 -3.68 -4.12 9.26
CA ASP A 48 -4.80 -3.41 9.92
C ASP A 48 -6.08 -3.41 9.07
N VAL A 49 -5.97 -3.49 7.73
CA VAL A 49 -7.12 -3.58 6.82
C VAL A 49 -7.66 -5.00 6.73
N LEU A 50 -6.82 -6.03 6.81
CA LEU A 50 -7.20 -7.42 6.56
C LEU A 50 -7.55 -8.19 7.84
N SER A 51 -6.99 -7.80 8.99
CA SER A 51 -7.18 -8.51 10.26
C SER A 51 -8.42 -8.03 10.99
N TYR A 52 -9.18 -8.98 11.54
CA TYR A 52 -10.34 -8.71 12.40
C TYR A 52 -10.58 -9.86 13.38
N ASP A 53 -11.27 -9.53 14.47
CA ASP A 53 -11.73 -10.49 15.47
C ASP A 53 -13.26 -10.47 15.52
N PRO A 54 -13.96 -11.61 15.69
CA PRO A 54 -15.42 -11.67 15.79
C PRO A 54 -16.01 -10.74 16.85
N GLU A 55 -15.33 -10.61 18.00
CA GLU A 55 -15.80 -9.78 19.12
C GLU A 55 -15.71 -8.28 18.81
N THR A 56 -14.82 -7.88 17.91
CA THR A 56 -14.57 -6.47 17.57
C THR A 56 -14.78 -6.15 16.10
N VAL A 57 -15.42 -7.06 15.36
CA VAL A 57 -15.54 -7.03 13.89
C VAL A 57 -16.07 -5.69 13.35
N GLN A 58 -17.06 -5.10 14.01
CA GLN A 58 -17.63 -3.82 13.56
C GLN A 58 -16.57 -2.69 13.62
N ARG A 59 -15.87 -2.58 14.75
CA ARG A 59 -14.82 -1.60 14.97
C ARG A 59 -13.63 -1.83 14.03
N ASP A 60 -13.25 -3.09 13.81
CA ASP A 60 -12.14 -3.46 12.93
C ASP A 60 -12.47 -3.13 11.48
N PHE A 61 -13.71 -3.37 11.04
CA PHE A 61 -14.17 -3.00 9.71
C PHE A 61 -14.26 -1.49 9.49
N GLU A 62 -14.68 -0.73 10.49
CA GLU A 62 -14.66 0.74 10.43
C GLU A 62 -13.24 1.28 10.33
N ARG A 63 -12.32 0.73 11.13
CA ARG A 63 -10.89 1.05 11.05
C ARG A 63 -10.35 0.75 9.64
N ALA A 64 -10.60 -0.44 9.10
CA ALA A 64 -10.17 -0.84 7.77
C ALA A 64 -10.69 0.13 6.69
N ARG A 65 -11.98 0.51 6.74
CA ARG A 65 -12.54 1.51 5.81
C ARG A 65 -11.88 2.89 5.94
N SER A 66 -11.52 3.30 7.15
CA SER A 66 -10.82 4.57 7.37
C SER A 66 -9.41 4.61 6.77
N LEU A 67 -8.77 3.44 6.64
CA LEU A 67 -7.44 3.27 6.05
C LEU A 67 -7.47 3.07 4.53
N ALA A 68 -8.65 2.91 3.93
CA ALA A 68 -8.86 2.79 2.50
C ALA A 68 -9.16 4.14 1.84
N THR A 69 -8.78 4.27 0.55
CA THR A 69 -9.21 5.41 -0.28
C THR A 69 -10.70 5.32 -0.59
N ASP A 70 -11.28 6.44 -1.02
CA ASP A 70 -12.70 6.48 -1.43
C ASP A 70 -12.96 5.55 -2.63
N ARG A 71 -11.94 5.29 -3.46
CA ARG A 71 -12.01 4.36 -4.59
C ARG A 71 -12.06 2.89 -4.15
N TYR A 72 -11.26 2.51 -3.16
CA TYR A 72 -11.17 1.12 -2.70
C TYR A 72 -12.24 0.73 -1.65
N ARG A 73 -12.76 1.71 -0.93
CA ARG A 73 -13.73 1.51 0.17
C ARG A 73 -14.98 0.72 -0.24
N PRO A 74 -15.62 0.94 -1.42
CA PRO A 74 -16.78 0.16 -1.82
C PRO A 74 -16.46 -1.33 -1.98
N GLN A 75 -15.34 -1.68 -2.60
CA GLN A 75 -14.89 -3.07 -2.76
C GLN A 75 -14.62 -3.73 -1.40
N LEU A 76 -13.97 -3.01 -0.49
CA LEU A 76 -13.73 -3.48 0.87
C LEU A 76 -15.04 -3.71 1.63
N SER A 77 -16.04 -2.82 1.47
CA SER A 77 -17.35 -2.97 2.11
C SER A 77 -18.07 -4.22 1.64
N ILE A 78 -18.06 -4.53 0.34
CA ILE A 78 -18.65 -5.77 -0.20
C ILE A 78 -18.03 -7.02 0.44
N GLN A 79 -16.69 -7.02 0.59
CA GLN A 79 -15.98 -8.13 1.25
C GLN A 79 -16.38 -8.25 2.73
N GLN A 80 -16.51 -7.13 3.43
CA GLN A 80 -16.91 -7.08 4.84
C GLN A 80 -18.37 -7.56 5.03
N ASP A 81 -19.27 -7.20 4.13
CA ASP A 81 -20.66 -7.67 4.18
C ASP A 81 -20.76 -9.18 3.97
N SER A 82 -20.00 -9.74 3.02
CA SER A 82 -19.91 -11.19 2.84
C SER A 82 -19.37 -11.92 4.08
N VAL A 83 -18.42 -11.32 4.81
CA VAL A 83 -17.93 -11.88 6.09
C VAL A 83 -19.01 -11.84 7.15
N ARG A 84 -19.80 -10.76 7.26
CA ARG A 84 -20.91 -10.67 8.21
C ARG A 84 -21.98 -11.72 7.95
N GLU A 85 -22.35 -11.93 6.68
CA GLU A 85 -23.35 -12.92 6.26
C GLU A 85 -22.90 -14.35 6.53
N SER A 86 -21.62 -14.65 6.34
CA SER A 86 -21.05 -15.99 6.57
C SER A 86 -20.82 -16.32 8.06
N GLY A 87 -20.95 -15.33 8.94
CA GLY A 87 -20.53 -15.42 10.34
C GLY A 87 -19.02 -15.15 10.47
N PRO A 88 -18.63 -14.03 11.10
CA PRO A 88 -17.24 -13.68 11.23
C PRO A 88 -16.49 -14.70 12.10
N VAL A 89 -15.35 -15.18 11.60
CA VAL A 89 -14.37 -15.96 12.36
C VAL A 89 -13.09 -15.16 12.49
N ARG A 90 -12.33 -15.42 13.54
CA ARG A 90 -11.04 -14.74 13.75
C ARG A 90 -10.16 -14.85 12.51
N ASN A 91 -9.63 -13.72 12.07
CA ASN A 91 -8.79 -13.61 10.87
C ASN A 91 -7.62 -12.68 11.17
N GLN A 92 -6.44 -13.24 11.37
CA GLN A 92 -5.23 -12.52 11.75
C GLN A 92 -4.19 -12.69 10.66
N TYR A 93 -3.58 -11.59 10.24
CA TYR A 93 -2.52 -11.58 9.26
C TYR A 93 -1.25 -10.96 9.83
N TRP A 94 -0.11 -11.39 9.31
CA TRP A 94 1.19 -10.75 9.51
C TRP A 94 2.00 -10.77 8.22
N VAL A 95 2.89 -9.83 8.07
CA VAL A 95 3.79 -9.72 6.92
C VAL A 95 5.13 -10.32 7.30
N THR A 96 5.60 -11.28 6.51
CA THR A 96 6.90 -11.94 6.72
C THR A 96 8.02 -11.20 5.99
N ASP A 97 7.69 -10.63 4.83
CA ASP A 97 8.61 -9.83 4.04
C ASP A 97 7.85 -8.88 3.11
N SER A 98 8.50 -7.78 2.69
CA SER A 98 7.88 -6.82 1.78
C SER A 98 8.91 -6.06 0.96
N ALA A 99 8.52 -5.64 -0.24
CA ALA A 99 9.33 -4.83 -1.14
C ALA A 99 8.51 -3.68 -1.74
N VAL A 100 9.09 -2.48 -1.80
CA VAL A 100 8.51 -1.36 -2.54
C VAL A 100 8.93 -1.48 -4.01
N LEU A 101 7.99 -1.81 -4.87
CA LEU A 101 8.20 -2.00 -6.31
C LEU A 101 8.36 -0.66 -7.03
N SER A 102 7.50 0.31 -6.70
CA SER A 102 7.55 1.66 -7.25
C SER A 102 7.07 2.67 -6.23
N ALA A 103 7.58 3.89 -6.32
CA ALA A 103 7.15 5.00 -5.49
C ALA A 103 7.22 6.32 -6.24
N THR A 104 6.29 7.21 -5.93
CA THR A 104 6.25 8.63 -6.26
C THR A 104 5.90 9.40 -4.97
N PRO A 105 5.95 10.71 -4.93
CA PRO A 105 5.53 11.48 -3.75
C PRO A 105 4.08 11.25 -3.30
N ALA A 106 3.20 10.77 -4.21
CA ALA A 106 1.77 10.62 -3.96
C ALA A 106 1.26 9.18 -4.05
N GLN A 107 2.00 8.25 -4.66
CA GLN A 107 1.56 6.87 -4.88
C GLN A 107 2.73 5.91 -4.74
N ALA A 108 2.46 4.70 -4.25
CA ALA A 108 3.44 3.62 -4.26
C ALA A 108 2.78 2.25 -4.42
N THR A 109 3.54 1.31 -4.96
CA THR A 109 3.17 -0.10 -5.08
C THR A 109 4.12 -0.94 -4.28
N MET A 110 3.58 -1.86 -3.48
CA MET A 110 4.36 -2.82 -2.71
C MET A 110 3.95 -4.25 -3.03
N LEU A 111 4.91 -5.15 -2.93
CA LEU A 111 4.69 -6.58 -2.84
C LEU A 111 4.88 -7.00 -1.38
N LEU A 112 3.93 -7.77 -0.84
CA LEU A 112 3.99 -8.24 0.54
C LEU A 112 3.81 -9.77 0.55
N PHE A 113 4.69 -10.43 1.27
CA PHE A 113 4.57 -11.85 1.60
C PHE A 113 3.87 -11.97 2.94
N MET A 114 2.70 -12.57 2.93
CA MET A 114 1.83 -12.60 4.09
C MET A 114 1.56 -14.01 4.55
N GLN A 115 1.50 -14.17 5.83
CA GLN A 115 0.93 -15.32 6.50
C GLN A 115 -0.29 -14.88 7.29
N GLY A 116 -1.23 -15.81 7.49
CA GLY A 116 -2.43 -15.54 8.25
C GLY A 116 -2.95 -16.81 8.93
N GLU A 117 -3.78 -16.58 9.93
CA GLU A 117 -4.49 -17.60 10.67
C GLU A 117 -5.97 -17.26 10.67
N ARG A 118 -6.81 -18.20 10.26
CA ARG A 118 -8.26 -18.06 10.22
C ARG A 118 -8.93 -19.12 11.06
N GLY A 119 -9.85 -18.70 11.92
CA GLY A 119 -10.57 -19.57 12.86
C GLY A 119 -9.92 -19.62 14.23
N THR A 120 -10.45 -20.49 15.08
CA THR A 120 -9.96 -20.74 16.45
C THR A 120 -9.62 -22.21 16.62
N PRO A 121 -8.64 -22.55 17.49
CA PRO A 121 -8.33 -23.95 17.78
C PRO A 121 -9.59 -24.74 18.21
N PRO A 122 -9.70 -26.02 17.81
CA PRO A 122 -8.78 -26.80 16.99
C PRO A 122 -8.97 -26.64 15.47
N ASN A 123 -9.90 -25.81 14.99
CA ASN A 123 -10.29 -25.70 13.58
C ASN A 123 -9.61 -24.53 12.84
N GLN A 124 -8.47 -24.06 13.36
CA GLN A 124 -7.75 -22.98 12.70
C GLN A 124 -7.05 -23.44 11.41
N ARG A 125 -6.97 -22.53 10.45
CA ARG A 125 -6.30 -22.72 9.16
C ARG A 125 -5.22 -21.69 8.96
N TYR A 126 -4.06 -22.11 8.51
CA TYR A 126 -2.98 -21.22 8.11
C TYR A 126 -3.12 -20.86 6.63
N ILE A 127 -2.88 -19.61 6.34
CA ILE A 127 -2.98 -19.03 5.00
C ILE A 127 -1.63 -18.41 4.66
N GLN A 128 -1.14 -18.69 3.44
CA GLN A 128 -0.01 -17.97 2.87
C GLN A 128 -0.47 -17.30 1.60
N SER A 129 -0.06 -16.07 1.38
CA SER A 129 -0.39 -15.34 0.17
C SER A 129 0.67 -14.29 -0.14
N THR A 130 0.84 -14.02 -1.43
CA THR A 130 1.60 -12.87 -1.90
C THR A 130 0.61 -11.86 -2.45
N VAL A 131 0.64 -10.66 -1.93
CA VAL A 131 -0.28 -9.58 -2.33
C VAL A 131 0.49 -8.41 -2.89
N ARG A 132 -0.10 -7.77 -3.90
CA ARG A 132 0.31 -6.47 -4.39
C ARG A 132 -0.63 -5.43 -3.80
N ALA A 133 -0.08 -4.46 -3.08
CA ALA A 133 -0.80 -3.36 -2.50
C ALA A 133 -0.43 -2.05 -3.21
N ILE A 134 -1.42 -1.25 -3.55
CA ILE A 134 -1.24 0.11 -4.07
C ILE A 134 -1.68 1.07 -2.97
N PHE A 135 -0.80 2.02 -2.67
CA PHE A 135 -1.05 3.07 -1.68
C PHE A 135 -1.13 4.41 -2.37
N GLN A 136 -2.05 5.24 -1.91
CA GLN A 136 -2.18 6.63 -2.35
C GLN A 136 -2.14 7.57 -1.14
N LYS A 137 -1.42 8.68 -1.29
CA LYS A 137 -1.37 9.74 -0.29
C LYS A 137 -2.57 10.66 -0.45
N SER A 138 -3.43 10.70 0.56
CA SER A 138 -4.62 11.55 0.59
C SER A 138 -4.62 12.36 1.86
N ARG A 139 -4.71 13.68 1.75
CA ARG A 139 -4.67 14.62 2.89
C ARG A 139 -3.46 14.39 3.81
N GLY A 140 -2.29 14.15 3.23
CA GLY A 140 -1.05 13.90 3.95
C GLY A 140 -0.90 12.49 4.56
N GLN A 141 -1.89 11.61 4.44
CA GLN A 141 -1.89 10.26 4.97
C GLN A 141 -1.85 9.21 3.86
N TRP A 142 -1.09 8.14 4.08
CA TRP A 142 -1.08 6.98 3.21
C TRP A 142 -2.32 6.12 3.46
N ARG A 143 -3.02 5.76 2.39
CA ARG A 143 -4.22 4.91 2.39
C ARG A 143 -4.06 3.79 1.37
N LEU A 144 -4.68 2.66 1.65
CA LEU A 144 -4.76 1.54 0.71
C LEU A 144 -5.74 1.88 -0.41
N ASP A 145 -5.27 1.81 -1.65
CA ASP A 145 -6.04 2.16 -2.85
C ASP A 145 -6.42 0.94 -3.68
N ASP A 146 -5.65 -0.14 -3.57
CA ASP A 146 -5.95 -1.43 -4.19
C ASP A 146 -5.18 -2.54 -3.49
N LEU A 147 -5.75 -3.75 -3.48
CA LEU A 147 -5.12 -4.96 -2.97
C LEU A 147 -5.47 -6.14 -3.85
N ALA A 148 -4.47 -6.77 -4.45
CA ALA A 148 -4.64 -7.92 -5.31
C ALA A 148 -3.75 -9.08 -4.85
N VAL A 149 -4.34 -10.29 -4.76
CA VAL A 149 -3.57 -11.52 -4.52
C VAL A 149 -2.86 -11.91 -5.81
N VAL A 150 -1.53 -11.91 -5.77
CA VAL A 150 -0.67 -12.22 -6.93
C VAL A 150 -0.39 -13.70 -7.04
N MET A 151 -0.23 -14.38 -5.91
CA MET A 151 0.05 -15.80 -5.86
C MET A 151 -0.67 -16.44 -4.67
N LYS A 152 -1.47 -17.48 -4.95
CA LYS A 152 -1.96 -18.41 -3.93
C LYS A 152 -1.12 -19.66 -4.01
N PRO A 153 -0.57 -20.17 -2.90
CA PRO A 153 0.05 -21.49 -2.89
C PRO A 153 -0.94 -22.53 -3.39
N ARG A 154 -0.50 -23.36 -4.33
CA ARG A 154 -1.28 -24.55 -4.73
C ARG A 154 -1.32 -25.47 -3.51
N GLN A 155 -2.50 -25.76 -2.98
CA GLN A 155 -2.63 -26.81 -1.97
C GLN A 155 -2.10 -28.11 -2.60
N PRO A 156 -1.23 -28.87 -1.92
CA PRO A 156 -0.85 -30.18 -2.43
C PRO A 156 -2.14 -30.99 -2.58
N THR A 157 -2.42 -31.39 -3.79
CA THR A 157 -3.50 -32.35 -4.10
C THR A 157 -3.12 -33.60 -3.35
N GLY A 158 -3.87 -33.95 -2.30
CA GLY A 158 -3.67 -35.22 -1.59
C GLY A 158 -3.89 -36.34 -2.59
N GLU A 159 -2.79 -36.94 -3.03
CA GLU A 159 -2.80 -38.21 -3.71
C GLU A 159 -3.30 -39.26 -2.70
N LYS A 160 -4.44 -39.88 -3.04
CA LYS A 160 -4.96 -41.03 -2.30
C LYS A 160 -4.16 -42.25 -2.62
#